data_3ba1128530a65efd07c302ffabab5249
#
_entry.id   3ba1128530a65efd07c302ffabab5249
#
_cell.length_a   1.000
_cell.length_b   1.000
_cell.length_c   1.000
_cell.angle_alpha   90.00
_cell.angle_beta   90.00
_cell.angle_gamma   90.00
#
_symmetry.space_group_name_H-M   'P 1'
#
loop_
_entity.id
_entity.type
_entity.pdbx_description
1 polymer ?
#
loop_
_entity_poly.entity_id
_entity_poly.type
_entity_poly.pdbx_seq_one_letter_code
_entity_poly.pdbx_strand_id
1 'polypeptide(L)'
;MVNFAKLQTEIKAYDTERENLIKKSRDVLKLSKQVIYAVHRDELKEAAQLVKNMNDEKKALDKISKHSHKMESEGSYKIAIQEYVEAVLYYEFVKSGKLIDVDVAAEYFVLGLSDLPGELVRKAVFLAGKGKGDEVVKIKDQVDLIYGELLKFDFRDNEIRRKVDAVKYDLRKLEDLVLDLKLKGRTC
;
A
#
# COMPACT_ATOMS: atom_id res chain seq x y z
N MET A 1 1.77 -18.95 -45.50
CA MET A 1 2.16 -20.12 -44.68
C MET A 1 2.44 -19.64 -43.25
N VAL A 2 1.94 -20.28 -42.22
CA VAL A 2 2.17 -19.89 -40.81
C VAL A 2 3.63 -20.17 -40.47
N ASN A 3 4.30 -19.16 -39.84
CA ASN A 3 5.69 -19.34 -39.41
C ASN A 3 5.71 -19.74 -37.90
N PHE A 4 5.67 -21.05 -37.67
CA PHE A 4 5.66 -21.61 -36.29
C PHE A 4 6.97 -21.31 -35.53
N ALA A 5 8.12 -21.22 -36.20
CA ALA A 5 9.39 -20.90 -35.55
C ALA A 5 9.38 -19.47 -34.99
N LYS A 6 8.82 -18.51 -35.75
CA LYS A 6 8.62 -17.14 -35.29
C LYS A 6 7.71 -17.07 -34.06
N LEU A 7 6.56 -17.78 -34.10
CA LEU A 7 5.62 -17.84 -32.97
C LEU A 7 6.27 -18.42 -31.71
N GLN A 8 7.05 -19.50 -31.86
CA GLN A 8 7.76 -20.09 -30.73
C GLN A 8 8.78 -19.11 -30.10
N THR A 9 9.49 -18.35 -30.93
CA THR A 9 10.46 -17.36 -30.46
C THR A 9 9.79 -16.23 -29.70
N GLU A 10 8.69 -15.70 -30.23
CA GLU A 10 7.90 -14.64 -29.60
C GLU A 10 7.32 -15.08 -28.25
N ILE A 11 6.76 -16.30 -28.18
CA ILE A 11 6.22 -16.86 -26.92
C ILE A 11 7.33 -17.01 -25.87
N LYS A 12 8.48 -17.60 -26.25
CA LYS A 12 9.60 -17.76 -25.32
C LYS A 12 10.16 -16.43 -24.81
N ALA A 13 10.25 -15.42 -25.68
CA ALA A 13 10.69 -14.09 -25.28
C ALA A 13 9.72 -13.47 -24.25
N TYR A 14 8.42 -13.54 -24.51
CA TYR A 14 7.39 -13.08 -23.58
C TYR A 14 7.45 -13.81 -22.23
N ASP A 15 7.58 -15.13 -22.23
CA ASP A 15 7.66 -15.93 -21.00
C ASP A 15 8.89 -15.52 -20.17
N THR A 16 10.04 -15.30 -20.81
CA THR A 16 11.25 -14.84 -20.13
C THR A 16 11.06 -13.46 -19.48
N GLU A 17 10.46 -12.52 -20.20
CA GLU A 17 10.18 -11.18 -19.65
C GLU A 17 9.17 -11.25 -18.50
N ARG A 18 8.14 -12.09 -18.62
CA ARG A 18 7.15 -12.31 -17.59
C ARG A 18 7.77 -12.90 -16.31
N GLU A 19 8.64 -13.86 -16.41
CA GLU A 19 9.38 -14.41 -15.26
C GLU A 19 10.23 -13.34 -14.56
N ASN A 20 10.91 -12.49 -15.33
CA ASN A 20 11.67 -11.37 -14.78
C ASN A 20 10.77 -10.36 -14.06
N LEU A 21 9.60 -10.04 -14.63
CA LEU A 21 8.60 -9.19 -13.99
C LEU A 21 8.15 -9.78 -12.64
N ILE A 22 7.79 -11.06 -12.62
CA ILE A 22 7.34 -11.76 -11.41
C ILE A 22 8.42 -11.72 -10.32
N LYS A 23 9.68 -11.96 -10.70
CA LYS A 23 10.81 -11.90 -9.76
C LYS A 23 10.97 -10.50 -9.17
N LYS A 24 10.99 -9.46 -10.01
CA LYS A 24 11.08 -8.07 -9.56
C LYS A 24 9.89 -7.62 -8.72
N SER A 25 8.69 -8.07 -9.07
CA SER A 25 7.48 -7.83 -8.27
C SER A 25 7.62 -8.40 -6.85
N ARG A 26 8.20 -9.59 -6.70
CA ARG A 26 8.48 -10.19 -5.38
C ARG A 26 9.51 -9.39 -4.58
N ASP A 27 10.53 -8.83 -5.24
CA ASP A 27 11.53 -7.99 -4.57
C ASP A 27 10.88 -6.72 -4.00
N VAL A 28 10.05 -6.02 -4.80
CA VAL A 28 9.27 -4.85 -4.35
C VAL A 28 8.34 -5.22 -3.20
N LEU A 29 7.54 -6.28 -3.35
CA LEU A 29 6.62 -6.77 -2.33
C LEU A 29 7.33 -7.08 -1.00
N LYS A 30 8.49 -7.75 -1.05
CA LYS A 30 9.28 -8.06 0.12
C LYS A 30 9.76 -6.80 0.84
N LEU A 31 10.29 -5.82 0.09
CA LEU A 31 10.75 -4.55 0.64
C LEU A 31 9.61 -3.74 1.23
N SER A 32 8.43 -3.71 0.58
CA SER A 32 7.23 -3.05 1.12
C SER A 32 6.87 -3.58 2.51
N LYS A 33 6.83 -4.90 2.67
CA LYS A 33 6.57 -5.53 3.97
C LYS A 33 7.64 -5.23 5.01
N GLN A 34 8.90 -5.15 4.60
CA GLN A 34 10.00 -4.77 5.50
C GLN A 34 9.89 -3.31 5.95
N VAL A 35 9.51 -2.38 5.04
CA VAL A 35 9.23 -0.98 5.39
C VAL A 35 8.12 -0.89 6.43
N ILE A 36 6.96 -1.52 6.16
CA ILE A 36 5.82 -1.52 7.08
C ILE A 36 6.23 -2.07 8.45
N TYR A 37 6.98 -3.17 8.49
CA TYR A 37 7.44 -3.77 9.73
C TYR A 37 8.40 -2.89 10.51
N ALA A 38 9.37 -2.25 9.85
CA ALA A 38 10.31 -1.30 10.48
C ALA A 38 9.58 -0.09 11.06
N VAL A 39 8.57 0.46 10.34
CA VAL A 39 7.73 1.56 10.81
C VAL A 39 6.93 1.16 12.06
N HIS A 40 6.39 -0.06 12.12
CA HIS A 40 5.71 -0.56 13.33
C HIS A 40 6.61 -0.61 14.54
N ARG A 41 7.89 -0.91 14.35
CA ARG A 41 8.88 -0.97 15.43
C ARG A 41 9.48 0.39 15.81
N ASP A 42 8.99 1.48 15.22
CA ASP A 42 9.55 2.85 15.37
C ASP A 42 11.01 2.98 14.86
N GLU A 43 11.47 2.06 13.98
CA GLU A 43 12.82 2.03 13.39
C GLU A 43 12.85 2.91 12.11
N LEU A 44 12.52 4.21 12.25
CA LEU A 44 12.34 5.11 11.09
C LEU A 44 13.62 5.31 10.25
N LYS A 45 14.80 5.17 10.85
CA LYS A 45 16.07 5.26 10.09
C LYS A 45 16.25 4.05 9.17
N GLU A 46 15.94 2.85 9.66
CA GLU A 46 15.96 1.64 8.87
C GLU A 46 14.87 1.68 7.78
N ALA A 47 13.66 2.09 8.16
CA ALA A 47 12.56 2.26 7.22
C ALA A 47 12.94 3.21 6.06
N ALA A 48 13.64 4.32 6.34
CA ALA A 48 14.10 5.26 5.32
C ALA A 48 15.06 4.60 4.30
N GLN A 49 15.99 3.76 4.77
CA GLN A 49 16.89 3.04 3.88
C GLN A 49 16.14 1.98 3.05
N LEU A 50 15.20 1.27 3.67
CA LEU A 50 14.34 0.29 2.99
C LEU A 50 13.47 0.95 1.92
N VAL A 51 12.88 2.12 2.20
CA VAL A 51 12.11 2.92 1.22
C VAL A 51 12.99 3.29 0.02
N LYS A 52 14.24 3.70 0.24
CA LYS A 52 15.17 4.00 -0.86
C LYS A 52 15.39 2.76 -1.75
N ASN A 53 15.71 1.63 -1.13
CA ASN A 53 15.93 0.38 -1.84
C ASN A 53 14.66 -0.06 -2.60
N MET A 54 13.49 0.06 -1.96
CA MET A 54 12.20 -0.25 -2.56
C MET A 54 11.91 0.63 -3.78
N ASN A 55 12.22 1.93 -3.71
CA ASN A 55 12.06 2.85 -4.84
C ASN A 55 12.96 2.48 -6.03
N ASP A 56 14.17 2.00 -5.77
CA ASP A 56 15.08 1.58 -6.84
C ASP A 56 14.59 0.28 -7.50
N GLU A 57 14.08 -0.68 -6.72
CA GLU A 57 13.46 -1.90 -7.24
C GLU A 57 12.15 -1.61 -8.00
N LYS A 58 11.32 -0.67 -7.53
CA LYS A 58 10.10 -0.22 -8.22
C LYS A 58 10.44 0.39 -9.57
N LYS A 59 11.48 1.24 -9.67
CA LYS A 59 11.94 1.80 -10.95
C LYS A 59 12.40 0.71 -11.92
N ALA A 60 13.09 -0.32 -11.43
CA ALA A 60 13.50 -1.45 -12.25
C ALA A 60 12.28 -2.27 -12.73
N LEU A 61 11.31 -2.48 -11.87
CA LEU A 61 10.04 -3.15 -12.19
C LEU A 61 9.24 -2.38 -13.25
N ASP A 62 9.14 -1.05 -13.13
CA ASP A 62 8.45 -0.20 -14.10
C ASP A 62 9.08 -0.25 -15.50
N LYS A 63 10.40 -0.40 -15.59
CA LYS A 63 11.06 -0.56 -16.89
C LYS A 63 10.63 -1.85 -17.59
N ILE A 64 10.43 -2.93 -16.82
CA ILE A 64 9.99 -4.21 -17.37
C ILE A 64 8.52 -4.13 -17.77
N SER A 65 7.66 -3.55 -16.91
CA SER A 65 6.21 -3.49 -17.15
C SER A 65 5.84 -2.70 -18.42
N LYS A 66 6.61 -1.65 -18.73
CA LYS A 66 6.39 -0.80 -19.92
C LYS A 66 6.65 -1.50 -21.26
N HIS A 67 7.23 -2.70 -21.27
CA HIS A 67 7.45 -3.44 -22.52
C HIS A 67 6.15 -3.91 -23.18
N SER A 68 5.09 -4.14 -22.42
CA SER A 68 3.76 -4.43 -22.98
C SER A 68 2.64 -4.22 -21.96
N HIS A 69 1.45 -3.83 -22.45
CA HIS A 69 0.25 -3.72 -21.61
C HIS A 69 -0.13 -5.03 -20.87
N LYS A 70 0.26 -6.19 -21.43
CA LYS A 70 0.08 -7.47 -20.74
C LYS A 70 0.91 -7.57 -19.46
N MET A 71 2.11 -6.99 -19.45
CA MET A 71 2.97 -6.98 -18.27
C MET A 71 2.38 -6.12 -17.13
N GLU A 72 1.83 -4.96 -17.46
CA GLU A 72 1.14 -4.11 -16.48
C GLU A 72 -0.11 -4.78 -15.88
N SER A 73 -0.73 -5.70 -16.63
CA SER A 73 -1.91 -6.45 -16.19
C SER A 73 -1.59 -7.72 -15.38
N GLU A 74 -0.30 -8.08 -15.23
CA GLU A 74 0.10 -9.24 -14.43
C GLU A 74 -0.24 -9.07 -12.95
N GLY A 75 -0.89 -10.08 -12.36
CA GLY A 75 -1.33 -10.03 -10.97
C GLY A 75 -0.19 -9.77 -9.98
N SER A 76 1.02 -10.31 -10.24
CA SER A 76 2.18 -10.05 -9.40
C SER A 76 2.64 -8.59 -9.43
N TYR A 77 2.56 -7.92 -10.60
CA TYR A 77 2.83 -6.50 -10.73
C TYR A 77 1.81 -5.68 -9.94
N LYS A 78 0.52 -5.93 -10.16
CA LYS A 78 -0.58 -5.23 -9.47
C LYS A 78 -0.41 -5.28 -7.96
N ILE A 79 -0.21 -6.47 -7.40
CA ILE A 79 -0.01 -6.66 -5.96
C ILE A 79 1.24 -5.91 -5.47
N ALA A 80 2.36 -5.98 -6.21
CA ALA A 80 3.58 -5.31 -5.81
C ALA A 80 3.43 -3.78 -5.77
N ILE A 81 2.76 -3.17 -6.76
CA ILE A 81 2.53 -1.72 -6.79
C ILE A 81 1.55 -1.28 -5.70
N GLN A 82 0.51 -2.06 -5.42
CA GLN A 82 -0.42 -1.80 -4.33
C GLN A 82 0.29 -1.78 -2.97
N GLU A 83 1.07 -2.80 -2.65
CA GLU A 83 1.85 -2.90 -1.41
C GLU A 83 2.95 -1.83 -1.32
N TYR A 84 3.53 -1.45 -2.47
CA TYR A 84 4.46 -0.32 -2.55
C TYR A 84 3.79 0.99 -2.13
N VAL A 85 2.60 1.29 -2.65
CA VAL A 85 1.84 2.50 -2.30
C VAL A 85 1.51 2.51 -0.81
N GLU A 86 0.97 1.40 -0.28
CA GLU A 86 0.66 1.25 1.14
C GLU A 86 1.89 1.53 2.01
N ALA A 87 3.03 0.92 1.71
CA ALA A 87 4.26 1.08 2.46
C ALA A 87 4.80 2.52 2.44
N VAL A 88 4.76 3.19 1.27
CA VAL A 88 5.18 4.58 1.13
C VAL A 88 4.26 5.50 1.93
N LEU A 89 2.95 5.35 1.79
CA LEU A 89 1.97 6.18 2.50
C LEU A 89 2.07 5.97 4.01
N TYR A 90 2.23 4.73 4.47
CA TYR A 90 2.38 4.43 5.89
C TYR A 90 3.65 5.04 6.47
N TYR A 91 4.79 4.88 5.80
CA TYR A 91 6.07 5.48 6.22
C TYR A 91 5.97 7.01 6.29
N GLU A 92 5.48 7.67 5.25
CA GLU A 92 5.40 9.14 5.22
C GLU A 92 4.38 9.67 6.23
N PHE A 93 3.25 9.01 6.43
CA PHE A 93 2.29 9.39 7.46
C PHE A 93 2.88 9.30 8.87
N VAL A 94 3.56 8.20 9.22
CA VAL A 94 4.17 8.05 10.55
C VAL A 94 5.31 9.03 10.75
N LYS A 95 6.08 9.35 9.71
CA LYS A 95 7.21 10.27 9.75
C LYS A 95 6.79 11.74 9.84
N SER A 96 5.77 12.16 9.11
CA SER A 96 5.42 13.58 8.91
C SER A 96 3.97 13.94 9.26
N GLY A 97 3.11 12.97 9.53
CA GLY A 97 1.67 13.17 9.72
C GLY A 97 0.91 13.51 8.44
N LYS A 98 1.51 13.30 7.25
CA LYS A 98 0.92 13.69 5.97
C LYS A 98 0.89 12.51 5.01
N LEU A 99 -0.18 12.43 4.22
CA LEU A 99 -0.22 11.62 3.01
C LEU A 99 0.42 12.38 1.86
N ILE A 100 1.07 11.66 0.97
CA ILE A 100 1.73 12.21 -0.22
C ILE A 100 1.17 11.55 -1.48
N ASP A 101 1.30 12.21 -2.61
CA ASP A 101 1.05 11.57 -3.89
C ASP A 101 2.17 10.58 -4.23
N VAL A 102 1.79 9.46 -4.84
CA VAL A 102 2.71 8.44 -5.34
C VAL A 102 2.48 8.29 -6.84
N ASP A 103 3.54 8.39 -7.63
CA ASP A 103 3.47 8.29 -9.09
C ASP A 103 3.22 6.85 -9.55
N VAL A 104 1.94 6.49 -9.58
CA VAL A 104 1.40 5.21 -10.06
C VAL A 104 0.04 5.42 -10.71
N ALA A 105 -0.49 4.42 -11.43
CA ALA A 105 -1.86 4.49 -11.93
C ALA A 105 -2.87 4.65 -10.78
N ALA A 106 -3.89 5.48 -10.98
CA ALA A 106 -4.89 5.83 -9.96
C ALA A 106 -5.54 4.60 -9.30
N GLU A 107 -5.78 3.54 -10.08
CA GLU A 107 -6.31 2.26 -9.58
C GLU A 107 -5.42 1.67 -8.48
N TYR A 108 -4.10 1.61 -8.69
CA TYR A 108 -3.15 1.07 -7.71
C TYR A 108 -2.98 1.98 -6.51
N PHE A 109 -3.04 3.30 -6.74
CA PHE A 109 -3.02 4.27 -5.65
C PHE A 109 -4.21 4.06 -4.71
N VAL A 110 -5.43 3.94 -5.25
CA VAL A 110 -6.65 3.72 -4.47
C VAL A 110 -6.60 2.38 -3.72
N LEU A 111 -6.11 1.31 -4.36
CA LEU A 111 -5.96 0.01 -3.72
C LEU A 111 -5.01 0.08 -2.50
N GLY A 112 -3.81 0.65 -2.68
CA GLY A 112 -2.84 0.81 -1.58
C GLY A 112 -3.31 1.80 -0.50
N LEU A 113 -3.98 2.89 -0.88
CA LEU A 113 -4.60 3.82 0.06
C LEU A 113 -5.70 3.15 0.88
N SER A 114 -6.45 2.21 0.30
CA SER A 114 -7.52 1.47 1.00
C SER A 114 -6.96 0.41 1.97
N ASP A 115 -5.73 -0.04 1.80
CA ASP A 115 -5.07 -0.97 2.73
C ASP A 115 -4.39 -0.24 3.90
N LEU A 116 -3.95 0.99 3.71
CA LEU A 116 -3.31 1.82 4.73
C LEU A 116 -4.07 1.89 6.08
N PRO A 117 -5.42 2.01 6.13
CA PRO A 117 -6.18 2.02 7.39
C PRO A 117 -5.90 0.83 8.29
N GLY A 118 -5.70 -0.37 7.74
CA GLY A 118 -5.36 -1.56 8.51
C GLY A 118 -4.05 -1.40 9.31
N GLU A 119 -3.01 -0.85 8.67
CA GLU A 119 -1.72 -0.59 9.33
C GLU A 119 -1.82 0.59 10.32
N LEU A 120 -2.65 1.59 10.03
CA LEU A 120 -2.94 2.69 10.94
C LEU A 120 -3.69 2.23 12.20
N VAL A 121 -4.64 1.32 12.09
CA VAL A 121 -5.31 0.68 13.25
C VAL A 121 -4.26 -0.02 14.13
N ARG A 122 -3.38 -0.80 13.53
CA ARG A 122 -2.31 -1.49 14.26
C ARG A 122 -1.38 -0.51 14.99
N LYS A 123 -1.01 0.60 14.34
CA LYS A 123 -0.23 1.68 14.94
C LYS A 123 -0.98 2.37 16.08
N ALA A 124 -2.27 2.64 15.91
CA ALA A 124 -3.11 3.25 16.93
C ALA A 124 -3.20 2.40 18.20
N VAL A 125 -3.38 1.08 18.05
CA VAL A 125 -3.38 0.14 19.20
C VAL A 125 -2.05 0.18 19.95
N PHE A 126 -0.92 0.21 19.24
CA PHE A 126 0.40 0.33 19.83
C PHE A 126 0.58 1.66 20.59
N LEU A 127 0.13 2.78 20.02
CA LEU A 127 0.18 4.10 20.63
C LEU A 127 -0.73 4.19 21.86
N ALA A 128 -1.92 3.62 21.81
CA ALA A 128 -2.84 3.53 22.95
C ALA A 128 -2.21 2.78 24.13
N GLY A 129 -1.49 1.68 23.85
CA GLY A 129 -0.73 0.94 24.86
C GLY A 129 0.38 1.77 25.50
N LYS A 130 0.95 2.75 24.79
CA LYS A 130 1.96 3.71 25.28
C LYS A 130 1.34 4.96 25.96
N GLY A 131 0.01 5.04 26.08
CA GLY A 131 -0.66 6.20 26.66
C GLY A 131 -0.71 7.45 25.77
N LYS A 132 -0.47 7.30 24.45
CA LYS A 132 -0.46 8.39 23.47
C LYS A 132 -1.83 8.59 22.81
N GLY A 133 -2.84 8.87 23.60
CA GLY A 133 -4.23 8.98 23.16
C GLY A 133 -4.44 10.01 22.05
N ASP A 134 -3.80 11.18 22.13
CA ASP A 134 -3.95 12.25 21.14
C ASP A 134 -3.40 11.85 19.76
N GLU A 135 -2.36 11.00 19.72
CA GLU A 135 -1.85 10.45 18.46
C GLU A 135 -2.85 9.44 17.85
N VAL A 136 -3.56 8.69 18.69
CA VAL A 136 -4.64 7.78 18.25
C VAL A 136 -5.81 8.56 17.64
N VAL A 137 -6.21 9.69 18.24
CA VAL A 137 -7.26 10.57 17.69
C VAL A 137 -6.86 11.07 16.29
N LYS A 138 -5.62 11.53 16.11
CA LYS A 138 -5.11 11.98 14.80
C LYS A 138 -5.17 10.87 13.75
N ILE A 139 -4.84 9.65 14.12
CA ILE A 139 -4.95 8.49 13.22
C ILE A 139 -6.42 8.26 12.84
N LYS A 140 -7.33 8.27 13.81
CA LYS A 140 -8.77 8.11 13.56
C LYS A 140 -9.26 9.18 12.58
N ASP A 141 -8.93 10.44 12.82
CA ASP A 141 -9.33 11.56 11.96
C ASP A 141 -8.78 11.42 10.53
N GLN A 142 -7.54 10.93 10.38
CA GLN A 142 -6.97 10.67 9.05
C GLN A 142 -7.69 9.53 8.31
N VAL A 143 -8.05 8.45 9.00
CA VAL A 143 -8.79 7.33 8.38
C VAL A 143 -10.22 7.76 8.02
N ASP A 144 -10.86 8.57 8.85
CA ASP A 144 -12.17 9.17 8.57
C ASP A 144 -12.13 10.05 7.32
N LEU A 145 -11.09 10.89 7.19
CA LEU A 145 -10.87 11.68 5.98
C LEU A 145 -10.68 10.80 4.73
N ILE A 146 -9.83 9.76 4.82
CA ILE A 146 -9.59 8.82 3.70
C ILE A 146 -10.92 8.19 3.28
N TYR A 147 -11.70 7.67 4.23
CA TYR A 147 -12.96 7.02 3.94
C TYR A 147 -13.97 7.99 3.30
N GLY A 148 -14.11 9.20 3.86
CA GLY A 148 -14.99 10.23 3.33
C GLY A 148 -14.63 10.67 1.90
N GLU A 149 -13.33 10.75 1.57
CA GLU A 149 -12.89 11.07 0.21
C GLU A 149 -13.13 9.89 -0.75
N LEU A 150 -12.86 8.65 -0.33
CA LEU A 150 -13.10 7.46 -1.16
C LEU A 150 -14.59 7.24 -1.49
N LEU A 151 -15.49 7.62 -0.60
CA LEU A 151 -16.94 7.55 -0.83
C LEU A 151 -17.45 8.49 -1.94
N LYS A 152 -16.67 9.49 -2.34
CA LYS A 152 -17.05 10.43 -3.43
C LYS A 152 -16.84 9.81 -4.83
N PHE A 153 -16.17 8.66 -4.92
CA PHE A 153 -15.90 7.98 -6.18
C PHE A 153 -16.95 6.91 -6.49
N ASP A 154 -17.32 6.79 -7.76
CA ASP A 154 -18.15 5.70 -8.27
C ASP A 154 -17.25 4.59 -8.86
N PHE A 155 -16.76 3.72 -8.01
CA PHE A 155 -15.89 2.61 -8.42
C PHE A 155 -16.71 1.49 -9.09
N ARG A 156 -16.39 1.15 -10.33
CA ARG A 156 -17.01 0.03 -11.06
C ARG A 156 -16.31 -1.31 -10.79
N ASP A 157 -15.04 -1.27 -10.42
CA ASP A 157 -14.25 -2.45 -10.10
C ASP A 157 -14.65 -3.04 -8.74
N ASN A 158 -14.90 -4.36 -8.72
CA ASN A 158 -15.37 -5.07 -7.53
C ASN A 158 -14.28 -5.22 -6.46
N GLU A 159 -13.01 -5.31 -6.86
CA GLU A 159 -11.89 -5.41 -5.91
C GLU A 159 -11.71 -4.10 -5.16
N ILE A 160 -11.71 -2.98 -5.91
CA ILE A 160 -11.62 -1.64 -5.33
C ILE A 160 -12.79 -1.40 -4.38
N ARG A 161 -14.03 -1.68 -4.79
CA ARG A 161 -15.20 -1.52 -3.91
C ARG A 161 -15.08 -2.28 -2.61
N ARG A 162 -14.67 -3.56 -2.66
CA ARG A 162 -14.50 -4.38 -1.45
C ARG A 162 -13.45 -3.81 -0.50
N LYS A 163 -12.35 -3.27 -1.04
CA LYS A 163 -11.29 -2.65 -0.23
C LYS A 163 -11.75 -1.33 0.39
N VAL A 164 -12.42 -0.48 -0.37
CA VAL A 164 -13.02 0.76 0.15
C VAL A 164 -14.07 0.45 1.23
N ASP A 165 -14.91 -0.56 1.02
CA ASP A 165 -15.87 -1.00 2.05
C ASP A 165 -15.17 -1.54 3.31
N ALA A 166 -13.98 -2.13 3.19
CA ALA A 166 -13.20 -2.60 4.33
C ALA A 166 -12.69 -1.45 5.21
N VAL A 167 -12.39 -0.28 4.64
CA VAL A 167 -11.95 0.92 5.38
C VAL A 167 -12.96 1.31 6.47
N LYS A 168 -14.26 1.15 6.20
CA LYS A 168 -15.33 1.38 7.18
C LYS A 168 -15.14 0.57 8.47
N TYR A 169 -14.72 -0.68 8.35
CA TYR A 169 -14.52 -1.54 9.53
C TYR A 169 -13.28 -1.13 10.32
N ASP A 170 -12.23 -0.64 9.63
CA ASP A 170 -11.03 -0.15 10.30
C ASP A 170 -11.30 1.20 10.97
N LEU A 171 -12.06 2.09 10.34
CA LEU A 171 -12.53 3.33 10.97
C LEU A 171 -13.31 3.03 12.25
N ARG A 172 -14.26 2.09 12.21
CA ARG A 172 -15.06 1.71 13.40
C ARG A 172 -14.18 1.21 14.55
N LYS A 173 -13.16 0.40 14.27
CA LYS A 173 -12.20 -0.03 15.31
C LYS A 173 -11.47 1.15 15.96
N LEU A 174 -11.13 2.17 15.17
CA LEU A 174 -10.49 3.39 15.69
C LEU A 174 -11.45 4.23 16.49
N GLU A 175 -12.71 4.35 16.09
CA GLU A 175 -13.77 5.04 16.85
C GLU A 175 -13.99 4.39 18.21
N ASP A 176 -14.10 3.04 18.24
CA ASP A 176 -14.24 2.26 19.49
C ASP A 176 -13.02 2.47 20.39
N LEU A 177 -11.78 2.43 19.82
CA LEU A 177 -10.55 2.64 20.56
C LEU A 177 -10.47 4.06 21.15
N VAL A 178 -10.84 5.09 20.39
CA VAL A 178 -10.87 6.48 20.86
C VAL A 178 -11.92 6.67 21.97
N LEU A 179 -13.10 6.06 21.82
CA LEU A 179 -14.14 6.09 22.86
C LEU A 179 -13.62 5.48 24.16
N ASP A 180 -12.98 4.31 24.10
CA ASP A 180 -12.40 3.65 25.27
C ASP A 180 -11.33 4.51 25.97
N LEU A 181 -10.49 5.19 25.18
CA LEU A 181 -9.46 6.07 25.73
C LEU A 181 -10.07 7.29 26.41
N LYS A 182 -11.12 7.90 25.84
CA LYS A 182 -11.86 9.02 26.43
C LYS A 182 -12.52 8.62 27.76
N LEU A 183 -13.20 7.49 27.79
CA LEU A 183 -13.84 6.98 29.01
C LEU A 183 -12.82 6.68 30.13
N LYS A 184 -11.56 6.39 29.80
CA LYS A 184 -10.48 6.17 30.76
C LYS A 184 -9.69 7.44 31.09
N GLY A 185 -10.10 8.62 30.58
CA GLY A 185 -9.39 9.91 30.79
C GLY A 185 -7.98 9.94 30.19
N ARG A 186 -7.73 9.21 29.10
CA ARG A 186 -6.42 9.09 28.43
C ARG A 186 -6.29 9.89 27.12
N THR A 187 -7.29 10.70 26.81
CA THR A 187 -7.30 11.67 25.70
C THR A 187 -8.00 12.94 26.16
N CYS A 188 -7.62 14.08 25.58
CA CYS A 188 -8.33 15.37 25.75
C CYS A 188 -9.53 15.47 24.81
#